data_e2071ee6183d0ad452109c23d4d12793
#
_entry.id   e2071ee6183d0ad452109c23d4d12793
#
_cell.length_a   1.000
_cell.length_b   1.000
_cell.length_c   1.000
_cell.angle_alpha   90.00
_cell.angle_beta   90.00
_cell.angle_gamma   90.00
#
_symmetry.space_group_name_H-M   'P 1'
#
loop_
_entity.id
_entity.type
_entity.pdbx_description
1 polymer ?
#
loop_
_entity_poly.entity_id
_entity_poly.type
_entity_poly.pdbx_seq_one_letter_code
_entity_poly.pdbx_strand_id
1 'polypeptide(L)'
;MKNTEKLLSITNLKKYFPVAKTKWFQKEQLYVRANEDITIDIFSGETFGLVGESGCGKSTLGRTILQLYDQTAGSTLYYGRTLEDFAPEYVAKTLMRAPKMIERYKKEQAKAHSAAAEVEKAGEQATFYQHQTKNL
;
A
#
# COMPACT_ATOMS: atom_id res chain seq x y z
N MET A 1 -18.75 -5.41 37.27
CA MET A 1 -19.32 -4.44 36.31
C MET A 1 -18.84 -4.83 34.94
N LYS A 2 -19.71 -5.16 33.97
CA LYS A 2 -19.32 -5.38 32.60
C LYS A 2 -18.80 -4.05 32.05
N ASN A 3 -17.56 -4.02 31.58
CA ASN A 3 -17.01 -2.87 30.90
C ASN A 3 -17.82 -2.69 29.59
N THR A 4 -18.49 -1.56 29.44
CA THR A 4 -19.34 -1.26 28.28
C THR A 4 -18.60 -0.51 27.19
N GLU A 5 -17.31 -0.27 27.39
CA GLU A 5 -16.47 0.44 26.41
C GLU A 5 -16.10 -0.49 25.26
N LYS A 6 -16.50 -0.13 24.05
CA LYS A 6 -16.15 -0.87 22.85
C LYS A 6 -14.67 -0.66 22.53
N LEU A 7 -13.90 -1.75 22.58
CA LEU A 7 -12.49 -1.78 22.18
C LEU A 7 -12.36 -1.79 20.66
N LEU A 8 -13.10 -2.69 20.00
CA LEU A 8 -13.14 -2.81 18.55
C LEU A 8 -14.57 -2.80 18.06
N SER A 9 -14.86 -2.06 17.02
CA SER A 9 -16.12 -2.10 16.28
C SER A 9 -15.82 -2.37 14.81
N ILE A 10 -16.26 -3.51 14.33
CA ILE A 10 -16.03 -4.01 12.98
C ILE A 10 -17.38 -4.03 12.28
N THR A 11 -17.48 -3.38 11.13
CA THR A 11 -18.74 -3.27 10.39
C THR A 11 -18.51 -3.66 8.92
N ASN A 12 -19.27 -4.65 8.46
CA ASN A 12 -19.30 -5.16 7.08
C ASN A 12 -17.91 -5.46 6.52
N LEU A 13 -16.97 -5.95 7.34
CA LEU A 13 -15.61 -6.23 6.95
C LEU A 13 -15.59 -7.32 5.88
N LYS A 14 -14.89 -7.03 4.79
CA LYS A 14 -14.62 -7.96 3.68
C LYS A 14 -13.13 -8.06 3.45
N LYS A 15 -12.64 -9.28 3.25
CA LYS A 15 -11.27 -9.52 2.82
C LYS A 15 -11.23 -10.49 1.67
N TYR A 16 -10.76 -10.01 0.52
CA TYR A 16 -10.59 -10.75 -0.71
C TYR A 16 -9.14 -10.77 -1.13
N PHE A 17 -8.70 -11.90 -1.67
CA PHE A 17 -7.38 -12.04 -2.25
C PHE A 17 -7.50 -12.24 -3.76
N PRO A 18 -6.77 -11.46 -4.58
CA PRO A 18 -6.76 -11.68 -6.01
C PRO A 18 -6.09 -13.00 -6.34
N VAL A 19 -6.70 -13.78 -7.23
CA VAL A 19 -6.11 -14.99 -7.78
C VAL A 19 -5.18 -14.61 -8.93
N ALA A 20 -4.00 -15.23 -8.99
CA ALA A 20 -3.10 -15.02 -10.11
C ALA A 20 -3.78 -15.38 -11.44
N LYS A 21 -3.64 -14.51 -12.44
CA LYS A 21 -4.17 -14.79 -13.79
C LYS A 21 -3.40 -15.95 -14.39
N THR A 22 -4.09 -17.02 -14.74
CA THR A 22 -3.49 -18.21 -15.37
C THR A 22 -3.33 -18.07 -16.88
N LYS A 23 -4.11 -17.16 -17.51
CA LYS A 23 -4.07 -16.91 -18.96
C LYS A 23 -3.92 -15.42 -19.21
N TRP A 24 -3.04 -15.04 -20.15
CA TRP A 24 -2.73 -13.65 -20.47
C TRP A 24 -3.92 -12.87 -21.05
N PHE A 25 -4.91 -13.54 -21.64
CA PHE A 25 -6.14 -12.95 -22.18
C PHE A 25 -7.32 -13.00 -21.20
N GLN A 26 -7.12 -13.40 -19.93
CA GLN A 26 -8.17 -13.39 -18.92
C GLN A 26 -8.54 -11.94 -18.58
N LYS A 27 -9.72 -11.49 -19.02
CA LYS A 27 -10.21 -10.12 -18.81
C LYS A 27 -10.61 -9.87 -17.35
N GLU A 28 -11.22 -10.87 -16.70
CA GLU A 28 -11.75 -10.74 -15.34
C GLU A 28 -10.72 -11.14 -14.28
N GLN A 29 -10.64 -10.36 -13.22
CA GLN A 29 -9.86 -10.69 -12.04
C GLN A 29 -10.72 -11.53 -11.09
N LEU A 30 -10.30 -12.76 -10.83
CA LEU A 30 -10.93 -13.63 -9.85
C LEU A 30 -10.39 -13.32 -8.44
N TYR A 31 -11.26 -13.54 -7.42
CA TYR A 31 -10.91 -13.31 -6.02
C TYR A 31 -11.33 -14.49 -5.16
N VAL A 32 -10.47 -14.85 -4.21
CA VAL A 32 -10.84 -15.70 -3.07
C VAL A 32 -11.44 -14.80 -2.01
N ARG A 33 -12.70 -15.01 -1.67
CA ARG A 33 -13.42 -14.31 -0.61
C ARG A 33 -13.12 -15.01 0.72
N ALA A 34 -12.10 -14.54 1.43
CA ALA A 34 -11.67 -15.14 2.69
C ALA A 34 -12.59 -14.75 3.86
N ASN A 35 -13.08 -13.52 3.85
CA ASN A 35 -14.07 -13.02 4.80
C ASN A 35 -15.11 -12.20 4.03
N GLU A 36 -16.38 -12.39 4.39
CA GLU A 36 -17.52 -11.72 3.76
C GLU A 36 -18.45 -11.19 4.84
N ASP A 37 -18.68 -9.88 4.82
CA ASP A 37 -19.72 -9.18 5.60
C ASP A 37 -19.67 -9.42 7.11
N ILE A 38 -18.49 -9.37 7.71
CA ILE A 38 -18.29 -9.62 9.14
C ILE A 38 -18.59 -8.35 9.94
N THR A 39 -19.53 -8.43 10.87
CA THR A 39 -19.87 -7.35 11.82
C THR A 39 -19.78 -7.87 13.23
N ILE A 40 -18.88 -7.29 14.06
CA ILE A 40 -18.58 -7.73 15.43
C ILE A 40 -18.18 -6.51 16.27
N ASP A 41 -18.69 -6.44 17.49
CA ASP A 41 -18.21 -5.53 18.53
C ASP A 41 -17.45 -6.35 19.60
N ILE A 42 -16.26 -5.89 19.98
CA ILE A 42 -15.44 -6.48 21.05
C ILE A 42 -15.24 -5.41 22.13
N PHE A 43 -15.52 -5.78 23.38
CA PHE A 43 -15.46 -4.86 24.51
C PHE A 43 -14.13 -4.97 25.27
N SER A 44 -13.73 -3.89 25.92
CA SER A 44 -12.51 -3.83 26.72
C SER A 44 -12.55 -4.87 27.86
N GLY A 45 -11.48 -5.68 28.00
CA GLY A 45 -11.37 -6.75 28.98
C GLY A 45 -12.18 -8.01 28.66
N GLU A 46 -12.78 -8.10 27.47
CA GLU A 46 -13.49 -9.28 26.99
C GLU A 46 -12.50 -10.29 26.34
N THR A 47 -12.77 -11.57 26.53
CA THR A 47 -12.13 -12.63 25.76
C THR A 47 -13.08 -13.08 24.66
N PHE A 48 -12.76 -12.74 23.42
CA PHE A 48 -13.55 -13.10 22.25
C PHE A 48 -12.95 -14.32 21.55
N GLY A 49 -13.72 -15.42 21.48
CA GLY A 49 -13.29 -16.66 20.85
C GLY A 49 -13.77 -16.78 19.40
N LEU A 50 -12.84 -17.03 18.47
CA LEU A 50 -13.14 -17.27 17.07
C LEU A 50 -12.98 -18.76 16.76
N VAL A 51 -14.10 -19.44 16.52
CA VAL A 51 -14.15 -20.88 16.24
C VAL A 51 -14.64 -21.17 14.83
N GLY A 52 -14.30 -22.32 14.29
CA GLY A 52 -14.70 -22.76 12.94
C GLY A 52 -13.71 -23.76 12.34
N GLU A 53 -14.03 -24.33 11.20
CA GLU A 53 -13.21 -25.33 10.51
C GLU A 53 -11.86 -24.79 10.01
N SER A 54 -10.91 -25.69 9.73
CA SER A 54 -9.64 -25.30 9.13
C SER A 54 -9.89 -24.68 7.74
N GLY A 55 -9.21 -23.55 7.44
CA GLY A 55 -9.35 -22.86 6.17
C GLY A 55 -10.55 -21.91 6.04
N CYS A 56 -11.46 -21.82 7.00
CA CYS A 56 -12.66 -20.95 6.92
C CYS A 56 -12.40 -19.45 7.11
N GLY A 57 -11.15 -18.99 7.10
CA GLY A 57 -10.82 -17.56 7.14
C GLY A 57 -10.55 -16.97 8.52
N LYS A 58 -10.52 -17.75 9.61
CA LYS A 58 -10.27 -17.25 11.00
C LYS A 58 -8.97 -16.46 11.13
N SER A 59 -7.87 -17.05 10.69
CA SER A 59 -6.55 -16.39 10.75
C SER A 59 -6.49 -15.15 9.84
N THR A 60 -7.21 -15.18 8.72
CA THR A 60 -7.34 -14.02 7.84
C THR A 60 -8.09 -12.91 8.54
N LEU A 61 -9.24 -13.22 9.18
CA LEU A 61 -10.02 -12.26 9.93
C LEU A 61 -9.17 -11.60 11.03
N GLY A 62 -8.51 -12.39 11.87
CA GLY A 62 -7.64 -11.85 12.93
C GLY A 62 -6.53 -10.93 12.38
N ARG A 63 -5.87 -11.32 11.30
CA ARG A 63 -4.83 -10.48 10.67
C ARG A 63 -5.41 -9.21 10.04
N THR A 64 -6.63 -9.25 9.50
CA THR A 64 -7.30 -8.08 8.95
C THR A 64 -7.75 -7.12 10.05
N ILE A 65 -8.27 -7.63 11.16
CA ILE A 65 -8.63 -6.82 12.34
C ILE A 65 -7.39 -6.11 12.92
N LEU A 66 -6.25 -6.82 13.01
CA LEU A 66 -4.97 -6.26 13.44
C LEU A 66 -4.29 -5.40 12.36
N GLN A 67 -4.94 -5.22 11.22
CA GLN A 67 -4.47 -4.43 10.08
C GLN A 67 -3.11 -4.87 9.51
N LEU A 68 -2.77 -6.14 9.68
CA LEU A 68 -1.66 -6.79 8.98
C LEU A 68 -2.01 -7.09 7.51
N TYR A 69 -3.31 -7.16 7.22
CA TYR A 69 -3.87 -7.20 5.88
C TYR A 69 -4.87 -6.06 5.74
N ASP A 70 -4.75 -5.29 4.67
CA ASP A 70 -5.75 -4.28 4.34
C ASP A 70 -7.11 -4.94 4.12
N GLN A 71 -8.15 -4.38 4.68
CA GLN A 71 -9.53 -4.80 4.39
C GLN A 71 -9.92 -4.39 2.96
N THR A 72 -10.68 -5.24 2.28
CA THR A 72 -11.17 -4.93 0.93
C THR A 72 -12.35 -3.96 0.98
N ALA A 73 -13.19 -4.08 2.01
CA ALA A 73 -14.32 -3.19 2.28
C ALA A 73 -14.73 -3.30 3.75
N GLY A 74 -15.61 -2.40 4.17
CA GLY A 74 -16.07 -2.29 5.56
C GLY A 74 -15.21 -1.32 6.36
N SER A 75 -15.38 -1.33 7.69
CA SER A 75 -14.61 -0.50 8.60
C SER A 75 -14.23 -1.24 9.88
N THR A 76 -13.05 -0.93 10.42
CA THR A 76 -12.57 -1.40 11.70
C THR A 76 -12.17 -0.19 12.53
N LEU A 77 -12.85 0.00 13.65
CA LEU A 77 -12.60 1.10 14.57
C LEU A 77 -11.99 0.58 15.86
N TYR A 78 -10.91 1.19 16.33
CA TYR A 78 -10.30 0.94 17.62
C TYR A 78 -10.60 2.12 18.55
N TYR A 79 -11.33 1.89 19.64
CA TYR A 79 -11.88 2.95 20.49
C TYR A 79 -12.62 4.04 19.70
N GLY A 80 -13.41 3.63 18.70
CA GLY A 80 -14.17 4.55 17.85
C GLY A 80 -13.36 5.35 16.84
N ARG A 81 -12.08 5.04 16.66
CA ARG A 81 -11.17 5.70 15.73
C ARG A 81 -10.65 4.75 14.67
N THR A 82 -10.41 5.26 13.46
CA THR A 82 -9.74 4.52 12.39
C THR A 82 -8.23 4.48 12.63
N LEU A 83 -7.51 3.63 11.90
CA LEU A 83 -6.04 3.65 11.92
C LEU A 83 -5.48 5.02 11.47
N GLU A 84 -6.16 5.65 10.53
CA GLU A 84 -5.78 6.97 10.01
C GLU A 84 -5.80 8.05 11.11
N ASP A 85 -6.75 7.95 12.06
CA ASP A 85 -6.83 8.86 13.20
C ASP A 85 -5.66 8.69 14.19
N PHE A 86 -5.01 7.53 14.19
CA PHE A 86 -3.84 7.24 15.01
C PHE A 86 -2.51 7.50 14.29
N ALA A 87 -2.55 7.88 13.00
CA ALA A 87 -1.35 8.15 12.24
C ALA A 87 -0.53 9.26 12.95
N PRO A 88 0.77 9.05 13.20
CA PRO A 88 1.61 10.05 13.84
C PRO A 88 1.58 11.37 13.06
N GLU A 89 1.54 12.49 13.77
CA GLU A 89 1.45 13.84 13.17
C GLU A 89 2.55 14.10 12.13
N TYR A 90 3.75 13.54 12.34
CA TYR A 90 4.84 13.65 11.37
C TYR A 90 4.53 12.93 10.04
N VAL A 91 3.77 11.81 10.07
CA VAL A 91 3.34 11.09 8.85
C VAL A 91 2.38 11.97 8.07
N ALA A 92 1.37 12.55 8.72
CA ALA A 92 0.45 13.49 8.08
C ALA A 92 1.20 14.69 7.47
N LYS A 93 2.12 15.29 8.21
CA LYS A 93 2.97 16.39 7.71
C LYS A 93 3.86 15.98 6.53
N THR A 94 4.38 14.75 6.55
CA THR A 94 5.20 14.22 5.45
C THR A 94 4.36 13.97 4.21
N LEU A 95 3.18 13.36 4.36
CA LEU A 95 2.24 13.15 3.25
C LEU A 95 1.78 14.46 2.62
N MET A 96 1.50 15.49 3.41
CA MET A 96 1.17 16.84 2.90
C MET A 96 2.32 17.47 2.09
N ARG A 97 3.57 17.14 2.40
CA ARG A 97 4.76 17.62 1.67
C ARG A 97 5.13 16.75 0.47
N ALA A 98 4.63 15.50 0.40
CA ALA A 98 4.95 14.56 -0.65
C ALA A 98 4.76 15.12 -2.07
N PRO A 99 3.67 15.83 -2.42
CA PRO A 99 3.51 16.40 -3.76
C PRO A 99 4.66 17.34 -4.15
N LYS A 100 5.08 18.24 -3.24
CA LYS A 100 6.20 19.16 -3.49
C LYS A 100 7.55 18.42 -3.61
N MET A 101 7.75 17.36 -2.83
CA MET A 101 8.95 16.53 -2.90
C MET A 101 9.01 15.77 -4.22
N ILE A 102 7.90 15.22 -4.69
CA ILE A 102 7.80 14.52 -5.98
C ILE A 102 8.07 15.49 -7.14
N GLU A 103 7.51 16.69 -7.09
CA GLU A 103 7.75 17.73 -8.12
C GLU A 103 9.23 18.12 -8.16
N ARG A 104 9.85 18.34 -6.99
CA ARG A 104 11.28 18.63 -6.89
C ARG A 104 12.12 17.49 -7.45
N TYR A 105 11.81 16.25 -7.08
CA TYR A 105 12.50 15.08 -7.58
C TYR A 105 12.42 14.97 -9.11
N LYS A 106 11.23 15.14 -9.71
CA LYS A 106 11.03 15.15 -11.15
C LYS A 106 11.85 16.23 -11.85
N LYS A 107 11.94 17.41 -11.25
CA LYS A 107 12.74 18.52 -11.79
C LYS A 107 14.23 18.23 -11.75
N GLU A 108 14.73 17.65 -10.66
CA GLU A 108 16.15 17.27 -10.56
C GLU A 108 16.47 16.09 -11.49
N GLN A 109 15.57 15.13 -11.64
CA GLN A 109 15.71 14.03 -12.59
C GLN A 109 15.78 14.54 -14.05
N ALA A 110 14.92 15.49 -14.43
CA ALA A 110 14.97 16.10 -15.75
C ALA A 110 16.29 16.83 -16.01
N LYS A 111 16.82 17.56 -15.02
CA LYS A 111 18.16 18.21 -15.13
C LYS A 111 19.29 17.18 -15.28
N ALA A 112 19.23 16.09 -14.50
CA ALA A 112 20.22 15.03 -14.62
C ALA A 112 20.20 14.38 -16.00
N HIS A 113 19.01 14.12 -16.56
CA HIS A 113 18.88 13.60 -17.93
C HIS A 113 19.43 14.57 -19.00
N SER A 114 19.15 15.88 -18.89
CA SER A 114 19.68 16.86 -19.83
C SER A 114 21.20 16.97 -19.75
N ALA A 115 21.78 16.96 -18.54
CA ALA A 115 23.22 16.97 -18.35
C ALA A 115 23.90 15.70 -18.91
N ALA A 116 23.28 14.52 -18.71
CA ALA A 116 23.79 13.28 -19.29
C ALA A 116 23.79 13.30 -20.81
N ALA A 117 22.75 13.83 -21.46
CA ALA A 117 22.67 13.97 -22.90
C ALA A 117 23.72 14.98 -23.46
N GLU A 118 24.05 16.04 -22.73
CA GLU A 118 25.11 16.97 -23.07
C GLU A 118 26.51 16.32 -23.03
N VAL A 119 26.76 15.51 -21.98
CA VAL A 119 28.02 14.77 -21.86
C VAL A 119 28.17 13.74 -22.98
N GLU A 120 27.11 13.05 -23.35
CA GLU A 120 27.12 12.09 -24.48
C GLU A 120 27.43 12.78 -25.79
N LYS A 121 26.79 13.91 -26.12
CA LYS A 121 27.06 14.72 -27.29
C LYS A 121 28.51 15.25 -27.34
N ALA A 122 29.02 15.69 -26.19
CA ALA A 122 30.41 16.16 -26.10
C ALA A 122 31.41 15.00 -26.32
N GLY A 123 31.09 13.79 -25.83
CA GLY A 123 31.89 12.58 -26.07
C GLY A 123 31.91 12.18 -27.54
N GLU A 124 30.76 12.23 -28.24
CA GLU A 124 30.70 11.97 -29.69
C GLU A 124 31.52 12.98 -30.53
N GLN A 125 31.43 14.25 -30.16
CA GLN A 125 32.24 15.28 -30.82
C GLN A 125 33.75 15.08 -30.60
N ALA A 126 34.16 14.73 -29.39
CA ALA A 126 35.56 14.46 -29.06
C ALA A 126 36.11 13.25 -29.87
N THR A 127 35.34 12.18 -30.00
CA THR A 127 35.71 11.02 -30.81
C THR A 127 35.79 11.36 -32.29
N PHE A 128 34.91 12.21 -32.81
CA PHE A 128 34.94 12.67 -34.18
C PHE A 128 36.24 13.44 -34.50
N TYR A 129 36.64 14.36 -33.62
CA TYR A 129 37.91 15.12 -33.79
C TYR A 129 39.14 14.23 -33.66
N GLN A 130 39.14 13.22 -32.78
CA GLN A 130 40.24 12.25 -32.67
C GLN A 130 40.42 11.41 -33.95
N HIS A 131 39.32 11.06 -34.64
CA HIS A 131 39.40 10.36 -35.92
C HIS A 131 39.92 11.24 -37.07
N GLN A 132 39.59 12.52 -37.07
CA GLN A 132 40.14 13.45 -38.09
C GLN A 132 41.64 13.69 -37.95
N THR A 133 42.14 13.78 -36.71
CA THR A 133 43.58 14.00 -36.46
C THR A 133 44.46 12.78 -36.70
N LYS A 134 43.87 11.57 -36.76
CA LYS A 134 44.62 10.34 -37.11
C LYS A 134 44.83 10.11 -38.60
N ASN A 135 44.10 10.85 -39.43
CA ASN A 135 44.14 10.70 -40.90
C ASN A 135 44.93 11.84 -41.59
N LEU A 136 45.65 12.65 -40.84
CA LEU A 136 46.66 13.63 -41.27
C LEU A 136 48.04 13.16 -40.89
#